data_4466af6d5286bf58206b94be7ebf5605
#
_entry.id   4466af6d5286bf58206b94be7ebf5605
#
_cell.length_a   1.000
_cell.length_b   1.000
_cell.length_c   1.000
_cell.angle_alpha   90.00
_cell.angle_beta   90.00
_cell.angle_gamma   90.00
#
_symmetry.space_group_name_H-M   'P 1'
#
loop_
_entity.id
_entity.type
_entity.pdbx_description
1 polymer ?
#
loop_
_entity_poly.entity_id
_entity_poly.type
_entity_poly.pdbx_seq_one_letter_code
_entity_poly.pdbx_strand_id
1 'polypeptide(L)'
;TGTDALPQEAVTFGEQTLEPNGWSWVIPVLGDKVNKTYESPTNLTVQKLGTFTDTVPQLVLPDWVTAAELQITAPDGTVWTGALADCNTYTYTQNGDYQIIVTAHHSSADNPGDPVGWYAYRAGYTMAMNPKVTLSTERAPQGGIVAVQLSGILDGEPSLETDLGTVWFRKTASGYMGYIPVTYNAEGGDHTLHLTCGSLEKDITLTVTRTMYDTVTVPAEEDTGGGEEFRNAIWPLYTTGSSAKLWNGRFEAPSAGAVA
;
A
#
# COMPACT_ATOMS: atom_id res chain seq x y z
N THR A 1 20.22 29.61 -24.78
CA THR A 1 20.50 29.90 -23.38
C THR A 1 19.26 30.20 -22.52
N GLY A 2 18.05 30.32 -22.98
CA GLY A 2 16.90 30.71 -22.16
C GLY A 2 16.13 29.53 -21.56
N THR A 3 15.93 28.45 -22.30
CA THR A 3 15.15 27.29 -21.85
C THR A 3 15.96 26.28 -21.03
N ASP A 4 17.28 26.30 -21.14
CA ASP A 4 18.17 25.42 -20.39
C ASP A 4 18.22 25.76 -18.87
N ALA A 5 17.69 26.90 -18.50
CA ALA A 5 17.58 27.33 -17.09
C ALA A 5 16.27 26.84 -16.41
N LEU A 6 15.32 26.28 -17.17
CA LEU A 6 14.08 25.76 -16.63
C LEU A 6 14.33 24.38 -16.00
N PRO A 7 13.53 24.00 -14.95
CA PRO A 7 13.61 22.69 -14.37
C PRO A 7 13.44 21.58 -15.41
N GLN A 8 14.33 20.59 -15.39
CA GLN A 8 14.36 19.49 -16.36
C GLN A 8 13.92 18.14 -15.77
N GLU A 9 13.89 18.03 -14.46
CA GLU A 9 13.48 16.79 -13.78
C GLU A 9 11.97 16.57 -13.97
N ALA A 10 11.64 15.35 -14.34
CA ALA A 10 10.30 14.99 -14.75
C ALA A 10 9.37 14.73 -13.56
N VAL A 11 8.12 15.16 -13.69
CA VAL A 11 7.02 14.66 -12.89
C VAL A 11 6.61 13.29 -13.42
N THR A 12 6.47 12.30 -12.55
CA THR A 12 6.06 10.94 -12.94
C THR A 12 4.78 10.51 -12.24
N PHE A 13 4.00 9.66 -12.93
CA PHE A 13 2.79 9.06 -12.39
C PHE A 13 2.82 7.55 -12.66
N GLY A 14 2.93 6.76 -11.60
CA GLY A 14 3.34 5.38 -11.70
C GLY A 14 4.77 5.31 -12.28
N GLU A 15 4.96 4.50 -13.32
CA GLU A 15 6.25 4.37 -14.02
C GLU A 15 6.37 5.29 -15.23
N GLN A 16 5.41 6.19 -15.44
CA GLN A 16 5.34 7.01 -16.65
C GLN A 16 5.68 8.46 -16.36
N THR A 17 6.44 9.07 -17.25
CA THR A 17 6.73 10.49 -17.25
C THR A 17 5.52 11.28 -17.76
N LEU A 18 5.12 12.30 -17.02
CA LEU A 18 4.12 13.27 -17.46
C LEU A 18 4.80 14.34 -18.33
N GLU A 19 4.18 14.60 -19.46
CA GLU A 19 4.61 15.67 -20.37
C GLU A 19 3.87 16.95 -20.05
N PRO A 20 4.55 18.10 -19.89
CA PRO A 20 3.89 19.37 -19.65
C PRO A 20 2.95 19.73 -20.80
N ASN A 21 1.68 19.96 -20.47
CA ASN A 21 0.66 20.44 -21.42
C ASN A 21 0.53 21.96 -21.39
N GLY A 22 1.01 22.61 -20.35
CA GLY A 22 0.97 24.04 -20.19
C GLY A 22 2.10 24.53 -19.30
N TRP A 23 2.51 25.76 -19.49
CA TRP A 23 3.52 26.38 -18.66
C TRP A 23 3.47 27.89 -18.75
N SER A 24 3.90 28.54 -17.68
CA SER A 24 4.25 29.95 -17.64
C SER A 24 5.49 30.11 -16.76
N TRP A 25 6.52 30.69 -17.32
CA TRP A 25 7.80 30.89 -16.64
C TRP A 25 8.32 32.29 -16.84
N VAL A 26 8.84 32.87 -15.76
CA VAL A 26 9.56 34.13 -15.76
C VAL A 26 11.02 33.81 -15.42
N ILE A 27 11.91 34.12 -16.34
CA ILE A 27 13.35 33.93 -16.19
C ILE A 27 14.01 35.29 -16.01
N PRO A 28 14.59 35.58 -14.83
CA PRO A 28 15.37 36.79 -14.62
C PRO A 28 16.63 36.76 -15.48
N VAL A 29 16.92 37.89 -16.14
CA VAL A 29 18.14 38.09 -16.93
C VAL A 29 18.82 39.39 -16.50
N LEU A 30 20.12 39.45 -16.59
CA LEU A 30 20.90 40.63 -16.20
C LEU A 30 20.67 41.07 -14.74
N GLY A 31 20.66 40.13 -13.81
CA GLY A 31 20.53 40.41 -12.37
C GLY A 31 19.21 41.04 -12.02
N ASP A 32 18.09 40.45 -12.39
CA ASP A 32 16.71 40.88 -12.15
C ASP A 32 16.25 42.14 -12.90
N LYS A 33 17.08 42.76 -13.68
CA LYS A 33 16.72 43.97 -14.40
C LYS A 33 15.80 43.78 -15.61
N VAL A 34 15.82 42.56 -16.14
CA VAL A 34 14.99 42.16 -17.29
C VAL A 34 14.46 40.77 -17.07
N ASN A 35 13.14 40.63 -17.15
CA ASN A 35 12.46 39.34 -17.07
C ASN A 35 12.07 38.88 -18.49
N LYS A 36 12.27 37.59 -18.77
CA LYS A 36 11.81 36.95 -19.96
C LYS A 36 10.70 35.98 -19.64
N THR A 37 9.51 36.19 -20.21
CA THR A 37 8.33 35.35 -19.97
C THR A 37 8.18 34.34 -21.11
N TYR A 38 7.87 33.09 -20.74
CA TYR A 38 7.53 31.98 -21.64
C TYR A 38 6.18 31.44 -21.24
N GLU A 39 5.25 31.33 -22.17
CA GLU A 39 3.92 30.83 -21.94
C GLU A 39 3.54 29.84 -23.02
N SER A 40 2.75 28.83 -22.66
CA SER A 40 2.18 27.86 -23.59
C SER A 40 0.82 28.33 -24.12
N PRO A 41 0.38 27.81 -25.27
CA PRO A 41 -1.02 27.91 -25.70
C PRO A 41 -1.97 27.30 -24.69
N THR A 42 -3.18 27.85 -24.60
CA THR A 42 -4.21 27.40 -23.64
C THR A 42 -4.98 26.13 -24.02
N ASN A 43 -4.77 25.60 -25.23
CA ASN A 43 -5.50 24.44 -25.71
C ASN A 43 -4.62 23.18 -25.63
N LEU A 44 -4.82 22.42 -24.55
CA LEU A 44 -3.91 21.35 -24.14
C LEU A 44 -4.50 19.97 -24.42
N THR A 45 -3.72 19.13 -25.09
CA THR A 45 -4.05 17.71 -25.33
C THR A 45 -3.88 16.90 -24.04
N VAL A 46 -4.81 15.98 -23.78
CA VAL A 46 -4.70 15.04 -22.64
C VAL A 46 -3.75 13.92 -23.02
N GLN A 47 -2.68 13.74 -22.24
CA GLN A 47 -1.76 12.61 -22.39
C GLN A 47 -2.48 11.32 -21.98
N LYS A 48 -2.30 10.24 -22.74
CA LYS A 48 -2.85 8.92 -22.40
C LYS A 48 -1.78 8.07 -21.75
N LEU A 49 -2.03 7.62 -20.51
CA LEU A 49 -1.11 6.80 -19.72
C LEU A 49 -1.43 5.30 -19.77
N GLY A 50 -2.52 4.90 -20.48
CA GLY A 50 -2.93 3.49 -20.56
C GLY A 50 -3.65 3.00 -19.31
N THR A 51 -3.44 1.72 -18.97
CA THR A 51 -4.23 1.02 -17.94
C THR A 51 -3.33 0.52 -16.82
N PHE A 52 -3.76 0.75 -15.58
CA PHE A 52 -3.15 0.23 -14.36
C PHE A 52 -3.96 -0.97 -13.85
N THR A 53 -3.32 -2.12 -13.69
CA THR A 53 -3.99 -3.39 -13.36
C THR A 53 -3.56 -4.01 -12.03
N ASP A 54 -2.35 -3.71 -11.55
CA ASP A 54 -1.74 -4.42 -10.42
C ASP A 54 -1.44 -3.52 -9.23
N THR A 55 -1.09 -2.26 -9.49
CA THR A 55 -0.73 -1.27 -8.45
C THR A 55 -1.40 0.06 -8.72
N VAL A 56 -1.78 0.73 -7.64
CA VAL A 56 -2.27 2.10 -7.67
C VAL A 56 -1.11 3.03 -8.05
N PRO A 57 -1.24 3.83 -9.12
CA PRO A 57 -0.16 4.72 -9.54
C PRO A 57 0.10 5.80 -8.48
N GLN A 58 1.39 6.08 -8.25
CA GLN A 58 1.84 7.12 -7.34
C GLN A 58 2.37 8.31 -8.15
N LEU A 59 2.04 9.52 -7.73
CA LEU A 59 2.60 10.75 -8.27
C LEU A 59 3.94 11.04 -7.56
N VAL A 60 4.99 11.21 -8.35
CA VAL A 60 6.30 11.62 -7.84
C VAL A 60 6.62 13.00 -8.37
N LEU A 61 6.78 13.94 -7.47
CA LEU A 61 7.14 15.32 -7.75
C LEU A 61 8.63 15.52 -7.47
N PRO A 62 9.39 16.08 -8.41
CA PRO A 62 10.82 16.36 -8.21
C PRO A 62 11.04 17.53 -7.22
N ASP A 63 12.27 17.64 -6.72
CA ASP A 63 12.65 18.60 -5.68
C ASP A 63 12.46 20.07 -6.07
N TRP A 64 12.43 20.38 -7.36
CA TRP A 64 12.17 21.75 -7.80
C TRP A 64 10.72 22.21 -7.54
N VAL A 65 9.78 21.30 -7.28
CA VAL A 65 8.38 21.64 -7.02
C VAL A 65 8.23 22.17 -5.61
N THR A 66 7.99 23.47 -5.46
CA THR A 66 7.81 24.13 -4.16
C THR A 66 6.36 24.15 -3.70
N ALA A 67 5.40 24.07 -4.65
CA ALA A 67 3.99 23.91 -4.39
C ALA A 67 3.33 23.16 -5.54
N ALA A 68 2.23 22.47 -5.26
CA ALA A 68 1.45 21.80 -6.31
C ALA A 68 -0.05 21.88 -6.01
N GLU A 69 -0.84 22.01 -7.09
CA GLU A 69 -2.28 21.85 -7.10
C GLU A 69 -2.60 20.56 -7.86
N LEU A 70 -3.42 19.72 -7.24
CA LEU A 70 -3.75 18.40 -7.75
C LEU A 70 -5.25 18.27 -7.91
N GLN A 71 -5.69 17.70 -9.02
CA GLN A 71 -7.09 17.38 -9.26
C GLN A 71 -7.18 15.98 -9.88
N ILE A 72 -8.04 15.13 -9.31
CA ILE A 72 -8.37 13.83 -9.89
C ILE A 72 -9.88 13.82 -10.16
N THR A 73 -10.26 13.47 -11.39
CA THR A 73 -11.64 13.23 -11.76
C THR A 73 -11.87 11.74 -11.91
N ALA A 74 -12.81 11.20 -11.14
CA ALA A 74 -13.18 9.80 -11.14
C ALA A 74 -14.14 9.44 -12.28
N PRO A 75 -14.37 8.16 -12.60
CA PRO A 75 -15.27 7.70 -13.67
C PRO A 75 -16.73 8.18 -13.50
N ASP A 76 -17.19 8.35 -12.28
CA ASP A 76 -18.53 8.88 -11.96
C ASP A 76 -18.64 10.42 -12.06
N GLY A 77 -17.54 11.07 -12.41
CA GLY A 77 -17.47 12.55 -12.50
C GLY A 77 -17.13 13.24 -11.18
N THR A 78 -16.97 12.49 -10.09
CA THR A 78 -16.52 13.08 -8.81
C THR A 78 -15.13 13.67 -8.96
N VAL A 79 -14.94 14.88 -8.44
CA VAL A 79 -13.68 15.62 -8.50
C VAL A 79 -13.10 15.72 -7.10
N TRP A 80 -11.88 15.23 -6.94
CA TRP A 80 -11.04 15.44 -5.75
C TRP A 80 -9.97 16.48 -6.04
N THR A 81 -9.66 17.33 -5.07
CA THR A 81 -8.59 18.32 -5.15
C THR A 81 -7.68 18.19 -3.93
N GLY A 82 -6.39 18.46 -4.14
CA GLY A 82 -5.38 18.43 -3.10
C GLY A 82 -4.22 19.36 -3.41
N ALA A 83 -3.28 19.44 -2.48
CA ALA A 83 -2.05 20.22 -2.60
C ALA A 83 -0.82 19.31 -2.52
N LEU A 84 0.38 19.89 -2.54
CA LEU A 84 1.64 19.13 -2.43
C LEU A 84 1.66 18.20 -1.19
N ALA A 85 1.13 18.67 -0.05
CA ALA A 85 1.04 17.88 1.18
C ALA A 85 0.08 16.70 1.06
N ASP A 86 -0.88 16.75 0.15
CA ASP A 86 -1.89 15.71 -0.09
C ASP A 86 -1.50 14.76 -1.22
N CYS A 87 -0.31 14.93 -1.79
CA CYS A 87 0.20 14.06 -2.86
C CYS A 87 0.09 12.59 -2.44
N ASN A 88 -0.57 11.79 -3.28
CA ASN A 88 -0.86 10.37 -3.04
C ASN A 88 -1.82 10.03 -1.87
N THR A 89 -2.59 10.98 -1.38
CA THR A 89 -3.64 10.71 -0.37
C THR A 89 -4.98 10.30 -0.99
N TYR A 90 -5.16 10.48 -2.30
CA TYR A 90 -6.37 10.06 -2.99
C TYR A 90 -6.58 8.55 -2.91
N THR A 91 -7.79 8.14 -2.53
CA THR A 91 -8.17 6.74 -2.45
C THR A 91 -9.05 6.37 -3.63
N TYR A 92 -8.58 5.45 -4.46
CA TYR A 92 -9.35 4.88 -5.56
C TYR A 92 -10.38 3.89 -5.00
N THR A 93 -11.63 4.01 -5.43
CA THR A 93 -12.76 3.18 -4.95
C THR A 93 -13.43 2.37 -6.05
N GLN A 94 -13.11 2.62 -7.33
CA GLN A 94 -13.72 1.93 -8.46
C GLN A 94 -12.76 1.83 -9.65
N ASN A 95 -12.99 0.83 -10.49
CA ASN A 95 -12.36 0.74 -11.80
C ASN A 95 -13.02 1.71 -12.78
N GLY A 96 -12.30 2.09 -13.83
CA GLY A 96 -12.80 2.96 -14.90
C GLY A 96 -11.79 4.02 -15.30
N ASP A 97 -12.26 4.98 -16.09
CA ASP A 97 -11.41 6.03 -16.66
C ASP A 97 -11.32 7.24 -15.72
N TYR A 98 -10.10 7.59 -15.41
CA TYR A 98 -9.73 8.72 -14.56
C TYR A 98 -9.00 9.79 -15.36
N GLN A 99 -9.04 11.01 -14.86
CA GLN A 99 -8.19 12.09 -15.32
C GLN A 99 -7.45 12.71 -14.15
N ILE A 100 -6.15 12.97 -14.31
CA ILE A 100 -5.34 13.74 -13.37
C ILE A 100 -4.90 15.06 -13.99
N ILE A 101 -4.97 16.13 -13.22
CA ILE A 101 -4.38 17.43 -13.53
C ILE A 101 -3.42 17.76 -12.39
N VAL A 102 -2.20 18.10 -12.74
CA VAL A 102 -1.16 18.54 -11.80
C VAL A 102 -0.67 19.89 -12.27
N THR A 103 -0.70 20.90 -11.39
CA THR A 103 -0.02 22.17 -11.61
C THR A 103 1.13 22.26 -10.61
N ALA A 104 2.35 22.08 -11.11
CA ALA A 104 3.58 22.08 -10.32
C ALA A 104 4.23 23.47 -10.40
N HIS A 105 4.35 24.12 -9.26
CA HIS A 105 4.90 25.48 -9.14
C HIS A 105 6.34 25.43 -8.62
N HIS A 106 7.14 26.32 -9.13
CA HIS A 106 8.45 26.65 -8.59
C HIS A 106 8.52 28.12 -8.20
N SER A 107 8.93 28.37 -6.99
CA SER A 107 9.27 29.70 -6.51
C SER A 107 10.54 29.62 -5.66
N SER A 108 11.47 30.53 -5.91
CA SER A 108 12.67 30.66 -5.11
C SER A 108 12.56 31.95 -4.29
N ALA A 109 12.40 31.79 -2.97
CA ALA A 109 12.40 32.94 -2.05
C ALA A 109 13.81 33.45 -1.78
N ASP A 110 14.82 32.58 -1.92
CA ASP A 110 16.19 32.81 -1.46
C ASP A 110 17.13 33.28 -2.58
N ASN A 111 16.73 33.10 -3.82
CA ASN A 111 17.56 33.47 -4.98
C ASN A 111 16.75 34.19 -6.05
N PRO A 112 16.75 35.54 -6.06
CA PRO A 112 16.01 36.36 -7.01
C PRO A 112 16.39 36.13 -8.49
N GLY A 113 17.51 35.47 -8.75
CA GLY A 113 17.96 35.12 -10.09
C GLY A 113 17.39 33.81 -10.64
N ASP A 114 16.67 33.02 -9.84
CA ASP A 114 16.08 31.77 -10.27
C ASP A 114 14.80 31.95 -11.09
N PRO A 115 14.53 31.07 -12.06
CA PRO A 115 13.25 31.04 -12.74
C PRO A 115 12.09 30.83 -11.78
N VAL A 116 10.99 31.54 -11.99
CA VAL A 116 9.74 31.38 -11.24
C VAL A 116 8.61 31.04 -12.22
N GLY A 117 7.80 30.05 -11.90
CA GLY A 117 6.72 29.68 -12.80
C GLY A 117 6.09 28.33 -12.45
N TRP A 118 5.44 27.75 -13.44
CA TRP A 118 4.73 26.50 -13.27
C TRP A 118 4.69 25.69 -14.57
N TYR A 119 4.57 24.37 -14.39
CA TYR A 119 4.14 23.43 -15.42
C TYR A 119 2.78 22.84 -15.05
N ALA A 120 1.90 22.72 -16.04
CA ALA A 120 0.66 21.98 -15.91
C ALA A 120 0.73 20.69 -16.70
N TYR A 121 0.22 19.62 -16.12
CA TYR A 121 0.15 18.28 -16.69
C TYR A 121 -1.32 17.84 -16.67
N ARG A 122 -1.80 17.28 -17.78
CA ARG A 122 -3.13 16.69 -17.87
C ARG A 122 -3.03 15.33 -18.50
N ALA A 123 -3.41 14.31 -17.77
CA ALA A 123 -3.35 12.95 -18.25
C ALA A 123 -4.63 12.17 -17.93
N GLY A 124 -4.98 11.25 -18.86
CA GLY A 124 -6.06 10.30 -18.71
C GLY A 124 -5.51 8.89 -18.61
N TYR A 125 -6.10 8.07 -17.74
CA TYR A 125 -5.71 6.68 -17.49
C TYR A 125 -6.90 5.84 -17.08
N THR A 126 -6.79 4.54 -17.25
CA THR A 126 -7.80 3.57 -16.84
C THR A 126 -7.31 2.77 -15.63
N MET A 127 -8.12 2.72 -14.58
CA MET A 127 -7.94 1.76 -13.50
C MET A 127 -8.72 0.50 -13.84
N ALA A 128 -8.03 -0.65 -13.90
CA ALA A 128 -8.63 -1.97 -14.14
C ALA A 128 -8.03 -2.98 -13.18
N MET A 129 -8.11 -2.65 -11.88
CA MET A 129 -7.56 -3.49 -10.82
C MET A 129 -8.34 -4.79 -10.73
N ASN A 130 -7.62 -5.91 -10.68
CA ASN A 130 -8.18 -7.23 -10.53
C ASN A 130 -7.85 -7.77 -9.14
N PRO A 131 -8.85 -8.00 -8.28
CA PRO A 131 -8.64 -8.60 -6.98
C PRO A 131 -7.97 -9.96 -7.11
N LYS A 132 -6.84 -10.13 -6.42
CA LYS A 132 -6.11 -11.40 -6.35
C LYS A 132 -5.92 -11.80 -4.90
N VAL A 133 -6.10 -13.09 -4.63
CA VAL A 133 -5.76 -13.70 -3.36
C VAL A 133 -4.69 -14.76 -3.57
N THR A 134 -3.67 -14.74 -2.73
CA THR A 134 -2.57 -15.69 -2.78
C THR A 134 -2.30 -16.22 -1.38
N LEU A 135 -2.22 -17.55 -1.25
CA LEU A 135 -1.73 -18.20 -0.03
C LEU A 135 -0.22 -18.44 -0.15
N SER A 136 0.50 -18.34 0.96
CA SER A 136 1.93 -18.74 0.99
C SER A 136 2.14 -20.23 0.70
N THR A 137 1.13 -21.04 0.99
CA THR A 137 1.07 -22.46 0.64
C THR A 137 -0.39 -22.92 0.67
N GLU A 138 -0.73 -23.89 -0.16
CA GLU A 138 -2.05 -24.56 -0.17
C GLU A 138 -2.08 -25.79 0.77
N ARG A 139 -0.93 -26.10 1.38
CA ARG A 139 -0.79 -27.22 2.31
C ARG A 139 0.09 -26.83 3.49
N ALA A 140 -0.43 -27.00 4.71
CA ALA A 140 0.29 -26.66 5.93
C ALA A 140 0.21 -27.78 6.98
N PRO A 141 1.26 -28.01 7.76
CA PRO A 141 1.19 -28.95 8.89
C PRO A 141 0.40 -28.36 10.05
N GLN A 142 -0.12 -29.22 10.92
CA GLN A 142 -0.57 -28.84 12.25
C GLN A 142 0.53 -28.04 12.98
N GLY A 143 0.18 -26.98 13.69
CA GLY A 143 1.13 -26.05 14.30
C GLY A 143 1.72 -25.00 13.34
N GLY A 144 1.33 -25.02 12.07
CA GLY A 144 1.82 -24.10 11.05
C GLY A 144 1.06 -22.77 10.99
N ILE A 145 1.54 -21.88 10.15
CA ILE A 145 0.89 -20.59 9.81
C ILE A 145 0.90 -20.44 8.31
N VAL A 146 -0.23 -20.03 7.73
CA VAL A 146 -0.34 -19.72 6.30
C VAL A 146 -0.61 -18.22 6.15
N ALA A 147 0.26 -17.52 5.39
CA ALA A 147 0.00 -16.15 5.05
C ALA A 147 -1.00 -16.08 3.88
N VAL A 148 -1.97 -15.17 3.99
CA VAL A 148 -2.91 -14.83 2.92
C VAL A 148 -2.69 -13.39 2.52
N GLN A 149 -2.42 -13.17 1.24
CA GLN A 149 -2.20 -11.86 0.65
C GLN A 149 -3.31 -11.52 -0.32
N LEU A 150 -3.90 -10.35 -0.17
CA LEU A 150 -4.83 -9.77 -1.13
C LEU A 150 -4.17 -8.58 -1.82
N SER A 151 -4.33 -8.49 -3.12
CA SER A 151 -3.86 -7.36 -3.93
C SER A 151 -4.93 -6.96 -4.95
N GLY A 152 -4.79 -5.77 -5.53
CA GLY A 152 -5.76 -5.27 -6.50
C GLY A 152 -7.13 -4.90 -5.90
N ILE A 153 -7.20 -4.67 -4.59
CA ILE A 153 -8.41 -4.30 -3.87
C ILE A 153 -8.53 -2.77 -3.88
N LEU A 154 -9.64 -2.26 -4.38
CA LEU A 154 -9.98 -0.84 -4.36
C LEU A 154 -10.98 -0.49 -3.26
N ASP A 155 -11.88 -1.42 -2.92
CA ASP A 155 -12.97 -1.20 -1.97
C ASP A 155 -13.09 -2.36 -0.97
N GLY A 156 -13.73 -2.09 0.17
CA GLY A 156 -14.04 -3.07 1.21
C GLY A 156 -12.87 -3.44 2.10
N GLU A 157 -13.22 -4.07 3.20
CA GLU A 157 -12.29 -4.68 4.15
C GLU A 157 -12.40 -6.20 4.05
N PRO A 158 -11.28 -6.94 4.09
CA PRO A 158 -11.31 -8.38 3.97
C PRO A 158 -11.83 -9.05 5.24
N SER A 159 -12.65 -10.08 5.03
CA SER A 159 -13.05 -11.05 6.06
C SER A 159 -12.76 -12.45 5.55
N LEU A 160 -12.24 -13.30 6.41
CA LEU A 160 -11.98 -14.70 6.11
C LEU A 160 -12.62 -15.58 7.18
N GLU A 161 -13.60 -16.37 6.78
CA GLU A 161 -14.28 -17.35 7.63
C GLU A 161 -13.67 -18.73 7.42
N THR A 162 -13.27 -19.38 8.50
CA THR A 162 -12.69 -20.72 8.51
C THR A 162 -12.83 -21.33 9.90
N ASP A 163 -12.83 -22.65 9.95
CA ASP A 163 -12.80 -23.43 11.20
C ASP A 163 -11.41 -23.52 11.84
N LEU A 164 -10.36 -23.03 11.14
CA LEU A 164 -8.98 -23.06 11.64
C LEU A 164 -8.68 -21.98 12.68
N GLY A 165 -9.50 -20.93 12.74
CA GLY A 165 -9.37 -19.85 13.70
C GLY A 165 -9.63 -18.46 13.12
N THR A 166 -9.45 -17.44 13.95
CA THR A 166 -9.70 -16.06 13.53
C THR A 166 -8.52 -15.50 12.75
N VAL A 167 -8.80 -14.88 11.60
CA VAL A 167 -7.81 -14.23 10.75
C VAL A 167 -8.00 -12.72 10.79
N TRP A 168 -6.94 -12.01 11.17
CA TRP A 168 -6.91 -10.56 11.18
C TRP A 168 -6.12 -10.05 9.99
N PHE A 169 -6.71 -9.13 9.22
CA PHE A 169 -6.05 -8.51 8.09
C PHE A 169 -5.44 -7.16 8.46
N ARG A 170 -4.26 -6.93 7.95
CA ARG A 170 -3.56 -5.65 8.03
C ARG A 170 -3.42 -5.05 6.63
N LYS A 171 -3.75 -3.78 6.49
CA LYS A 171 -3.53 -3.03 5.25
C LYS A 171 -2.02 -2.88 4.98
N THR A 172 -1.64 -3.10 3.74
CA THR A 172 -0.27 -2.93 3.21
C THR A 172 -0.29 -1.94 2.06
N ALA A 173 0.87 -1.59 1.53
CA ALA A 173 0.95 -0.69 0.37
C ALA A 173 0.26 -1.25 -0.90
N SER A 174 0.16 -2.59 -1.02
CA SER A 174 -0.39 -3.27 -2.20
C SER A 174 -1.73 -3.98 -1.95
N GLY A 175 -2.36 -3.79 -0.79
CA GLY A 175 -3.62 -4.46 -0.43
C GLY A 175 -3.66 -4.86 1.02
N TYR A 176 -3.88 -6.16 1.31
CA TYR A 176 -4.00 -6.67 2.68
C TYR A 176 -3.16 -7.93 2.89
N MET A 177 -2.73 -8.14 4.12
CA MET A 177 -2.02 -9.33 4.58
C MET A 177 -2.67 -9.86 5.84
N GLY A 178 -3.00 -11.16 5.86
CA GLY A 178 -3.50 -11.88 7.01
C GLY A 178 -2.68 -13.15 7.25
N TYR A 179 -2.89 -13.77 8.42
CA TYR A 179 -2.24 -15.01 8.79
C TYR A 179 -3.28 -15.99 9.34
N ILE A 180 -3.38 -17.16 8.72
CA ILE A 180 -4.27 -18.24 9.12
C ILE A 180 -3.50 -19.12 10.10
N PRO A 181 -3.93 -19.21 11.36
CA PRO A 181 -3.32 -20.12 12.31
C PRO A 181 -3.78 -21.55 12.03
N VAL A 182 -2.84 -22.47 11.90
CA VAL A 182 -3.15 -23.91 11.89
C VAL A 182 -2.75 -24.49 13.23
N THR A 183 -3.72 -24.64 14.14
CA THR A 183 -3.43 -25.12 15.49
C THR A 183 -2.84 -26.52 15.47
N TYR A 184 -2.09 -26.89 16.52
CA TYR A 184 -1.46 -28.21 16.62
C TYR A 184 -2.48 -29.37 16.66
N ASN A 185 -3.72 -29.10 17.06
CA ASN A 185 -4.82 -30.05 17.14
C ASN A 185 -5.88 -29.85 16.02
N ALA A 186 -5.59 -29.02 15.01
CA ALA A 186 -6.49 -28.87 13.87
C ALA A 186 -6.77 -30.23 13.22
N GLU A 187 -7.96 -30.44 12.72
CA GLU A 187 -8.26 -31.68 11.98
C GLU A 187 -7.39 -31.74 10.72
N GLY A 188 -6.91 -32.94 10.38
CA GLY A 188 -6.20 -33.16 9.12
C GLY A 188 -7.17 -33.33 7.97
N GLY A 189 -6.87 -32.74 6.83
CA GLY A 189 -7.73 -32.77 5.64
C GLY A 189 -7.93 -31.39 5.03
N ASP A 190 -8.95 -31.28 4.19
CA ASP A 190 -9.26 -30.04 3.47
C ASP A 190 -10.18 -29.14 4.29
N HIS A 191 -9.77 -27.91 4.44
CA HIS A 191 -10.51 -26.84 5.10
C HIS A 191 -10.89 -25.76 4.09
N THR A 192 -12.13 -25.28 4.16
CA THR A 192 -12.58 -24.19 3.32
C THR A 192 -12.28 -22.85 3.98
N LEU A 193 -11.68 -21.96 3.21
CA LEU A 193 -11.43 -20.58 3.55
C LEU A 193 -12.41 -19.73 2.74
N HIS A 194 -13.46 -19.21 3.35
CA HIS A 194 -14.42 -18.34 2.68
C HIS A 194 -13.95 -16.89 2.85
N LEU A 195 -13.43 -16.31 1.76
CA LEU A 195 -12.89 -14.95 1.74
C LEU A 195 -13.86 -14.01 1.07
N THR A 196 -14.13 -12.88 1.73
CA THR A 196 -14.88 -11.75 1.18
C THR A 196 -14.08 -10.45 1.31
N CYS A 197 -14.16 -9.56 0.31
CA CYS A 197 -13.57 -8.23 0.35
C CYS A 197 -14.21 -7.35 -0.74
N GLY A 198 -15.08 -6.42 -0.36
CA GLY A 198 -15.87 -5.65 -1.33
C GLY A 198 -16.66 -6.56 -2.25
N SER A 199 -16.42 -6.47 -3.54
CA SER A 199 -17.03 -7.33 -4.56
C SER A 199 -16.36 -8.70 -4.73
N LEU A 200 -15.22 -8.93 -4.10
CA LEU A 200 -14.53 -10.22 -4.13
C LEU A 200 -15.17 -11.18 -3.15
N GLU A 201 -15.61 -12.34 -3.65
CA GLU A 201 -16.05 -13.48 -2.85
C GLU A 201 -15.39 -14.74 -3.42
N LYS A 202 -14.69 -15.50 -2.58
CA LYS A 202 -13.94 -16.68 -3.04
C LYS A 202 -13.78 -17.72 -1.95
N ASP A 203 -14.09 -18.97 -2.31
CA ASP A 203 -13.73 -20.14 -1.52
C ASP A 203 -12.36 -20.67 -1.96
N ILE A 204 -11.50 -20.93 -0.98
CA ILE A 204 -10.16 -21.44 -1.19
C ILE A 204 -9.99 -22.67 -0.30
N THR A 205 -9.37 -23.72 -0.83
CA THR A 205 -9.05 -24.92 -0.06
C THR A 205 -7.66 -24.85 0.50
N LEU A 206 -7.51 -25.09 1.82
CA LEU A 206 -6.25 -25.30 2.50
C LEU A 206 -6.21 -26.72 3.06
N THR A 207 -5.24 -27.52 2.63
CA THR A 207 -5.06 -28.89 3.14
C THR A 207 -4.18 -28.86 4.38
N VAL A 208 -4.69 -29.31 5.51
CA VAL A 208 -3.93 -29.50 6.76
C VAL A 208 -3.36 -30.91 6.81
N THR A 209 -2.05 -31.01 6.98
CA THR A 209 -1.37 -32.30 7.16
C THR A 209 -1.15 -32.58 8.64
N ARG A 210 -1.43 -33.81 9.05
CA ARG A 210 -1.20 -34.25 10.43
C ARG A 210 0.29 -34.29 10.73
N THR A 211 0.66 -33.76 11.90
CA THR A 211 2.01 -33.86 12.44
C THR A 211 2.01 -34.93 13.53
N MET A 212 2.97 -35.86 13.45
CA MET A 212 3.19 -36.82 14.52
C MET A 212 4.01 -36.11 15.61
N TYR A 213 3.41 -35.92 16.76
CA TYR A 213 4.11 -35.39 17.93
C TYR A 213 4.50 -36.53 18.87
N ASP A 214 5.73 -36.54 19.34
CA ASP A 214 6.16 -37.46 20.37
C ASP A 214 5.47 -37.09 21.70
N THR A 215 5.00 -38.10 22.41
CA THR A 215 4.39 -37.89 23.72
C THR A 215 5.48 -38.06 24.77
N VAL A 216 5.74 -36.97 25.50
CA VAL A 216 6.62 -36.98 26.68
C VAL A 216 5.77 -36.97 27.92
N THR A 217 5.86 -38.00 28.77
CA THR A 217 5.22 -38.00 30.07
C THR A 217 6.16 -37.32 31.07
N VAL A 218 5.79 -36.12 31.50
CA VAL A 218 6.50 -35.45 32.59
C VAL A 218 5.78 -35.79 33.88
N PRO A 219 6.41 -36.49 34.81
CA PRO A 219 5.83 -36.70 36.14
C PRO A 219 5.78 -35.33 36.84
N ALA A 220 4.57 -34.77 36.99
CA ALA A 220 4.35 -33.58 37.80
C ALA A 220 3.96 -34.04 39.22
N GLU A 221 4.75 -33.67 40.20
CA GLU A 221 4.23 -33.58 41.58
C GLU A 221 3.15 -32.49 41.60
N GLU A 222 2.07 -32.72 42.32
CA GLU A 222 0.84 -31.97 42.40
C GLU A 222 0.84 -30.56 41.76
N ASP A 223 -0.27 -30.20 41.13
CA ASP A 223 -0.48 -28.93 40.40
C ASP A 223 0.06 -27.72 41.23
N THR A 224 1.30 -27.40 41.00
CA THR A 224 1.93 -26.16 41.49
C THR A 224 1.62 -25.00 40.52
N GLY A 225 0.59 -25.13 39.70
CA GLY A 225 0.11 -24.08 38.81
C GLY A 225 -0.01 -22.79 39.60
N GLY A 226 0.72 -21.77 39.17
CA GLY A 226 0.89 -20.52 39.91
C GLY A 226 -0.39 -20.01 40.51
N GLY A 227 -0.28 -19.48 41.74
CA GLY A 227 -1.42 -19.02 42.51
C GLY A 227 -2.30 -18.02 41.78
N GLU A 228 -3.41 -17.66 42.40
CA GLU A 228 -4.37 -16.70 41.80
C GLU A 228 -3.68 -15.38 41.37
N GLU A 229 -2.70 -14.93 42.15
CA GLU A 229 -1.90 -13.74 41.81
C GLU A 229 -1.14 -13.89 40.52
N PHE A 230 -0.51 -15.04 40.25
CA PHE A 230 0.19 -15.35 39.02
C PHE A 230 -0.80 -15.40 37.85
N ARG A 231 -1.93 -16.06 37.98
CA ARG A 231 -2.97 -16.12 36.94
C ARG A 231 -3.51 -14.73 36.61
N ASN A 232 -3.78 -13.90 37.61
CA ASN A 232 -4.27 -12.53 37.40
C ASN A 232 -3.23 -11.62 36.73
N ALA A 233 -1.94 -11.87 36.94
CA ALA A 233 -0.87 -11.13 36.28
C ALA A 233 -0.64 -11.58 34.82
N ILE A 234 -0.73 -12.88 34.56
CA ILE A 234 -0.35 -13.46 33.26
C ILE A 234 -1.53 -13.50 32.27
N TRP A 235 -2.76 -13.84 32.78
CA TRP A 235 -3.92 -14.01 31.89
C TRP A 235 -4.25 -12.79 31.03
N PRO A 236 -4.18 -11.55 31.52
CA PRO A 236 -4.40 -10.38 30.69
C PRO A 236 -3.38 -10.23 29.54
N LEU A 237 -2.17 -10.77 29.71
CA LEU A 237 -1.12 -10.69 28.69
C LEU A 237 -1.45 -11.53 27.43
N TYR A 238 -2.22 -12.61 27.58
CA TYR A 238 -2.67 -13.42 26.47
C TYR A 238 -3.71 -12.72 25.58
N THR A 239 -4.43 -11.76 26.15
CA THR A 239 -5.46 -10.99 25.43
C THR A 239 -4.96 -9.62 24.98
N THR A 240 -3.76 -9.22 25.44
CA THR A 240 -3.14 -7.95 25.07
C THR A 240 -2.19 -8.15 23.91
N GLY A 241 -2.62 -7.81 22.70
CA GLY A 241 -1.82 -7.92 21.48
C GLY A 241 -1.49 -6.56 20.89
N SER A 242 -0.39 -6.49 20.16
CA SER A 242 -0.06 -5.34 19.29
C SER A 242 -0.51 -5.64 17.87
N SER A 243 -1.21 -4.70 17.23
CA SER A 243 -1.49 -4.76 15.80
C SER A 243 -0.24 -4.50 14.94
N ALA A 244 0.85 -4.00 15.57
CA ALA A 244 2.10 -3.77 14.88
C ALA A 244 2.93 -5.05 14.77
N LYS A 245 3.58 -5.25 13.62
CA LYS A 245 4.60 -6.28 13.48
C LYS A 245 5.82 -5.89 14.32
N LEU A 246 6.09 -6.65 15.38
CA LEU A 246 7.16 -6.36 16.35
C LEU A 246 8.49 -7.06 16.01
N TRP A 247 8.55 -7.87 14.97
CA TRP A 247 9.76 -8.60 14.56
C TRP A 247 10.23 -8.14 13.19
N ASN A 248 11.54 -8.17 13.00
CA ASN A 248 12.19 -7.86 11.74
C ASN A 248 13.24 -8.96 11.46
N GLY A 249 12.91 -9.87 10.59
CA GLY A 249 13.78 -10.99 10.23
C GLY A 249 13.29 -12.34 10.70
N ARG A 250 14.20 -13.30 10.69
CA ARG A 250 13.95 -14.69 11.06
C ARG A 250 14.00 -14.86 12.57
N PHE A 251 13.09 -15.67 13.13
CA PHE A 251 13.18 -16.10 14.53
C PHE A 251 14.36 -17.04 14.73
N GLU A 252 15.07 -16.84 15.83
CA GLU A 252 16.12 -17.74 16.27
C GLU A 252 15.60 -18.64 17.41
N ALA A 253 16.11 -19.86 17.48
CA ALA A 253 15.75 -20.75 18.57
C ALA A 253 16.27 -20.18 19.91
N PRO A 254 15.48 -20.15 20.99
CA PRO A 254 15.88 -19.58 22.27
C PRO A 254 16.99 -20.36 22.98
N SER A 255 17.22 -21.60 22.55
CA SER A 255 18.29 -22.45 23.10
C SER A 255 18.82 -23.40 22.03
N ALA A 256 20.04 -23.90 22.22
CA ALA A 256 20.66 -24.89 21.35
C ALA A 256 20.20 -26.35 21.66
N GLY A 257 19.18 -26.53 22.48
CA GLY A 257 18.62 -27.84 22.79
C GLY A 257 17.80 -28.44 21.65
N ALA A 258 17.62 -29.74 21.65
CA ALA A 258 16.67 -30.41 20.79
C ALA A 258 15.26 -29.98 21.18
N VAL A 259 14.43 -29.65 20.17
CA VAL A 259 13.00 -29.43 20.38
C VAL A 259 12.38 -30.80 20.60
N ALA A 260 11.81 -31.05 21.78
CA ALA A 260 11.11 -32.28 22.08
C ALA A 260 9.76 -32.33 21.36
#